data_759deabed7ba9bdf848fe5687ca38518
#
_entry.id   759deabed7ba9bdf848fe5687ca38518
#
_cell.length_a   1.000
_cell.length_b   1.000
_cell.length_c   1.000
_cell.angle_alpha   90.00
_cell.angle_beta   90.00
_cell.angle_gamma   90.00
#
_symmetry.space_group_name_H-M   'P 1'
#
loop_
_entity.id
_entity.type
_entity.pdbx_description
1 polymer ?
#
loop_
_entity_poly.entity_id
_entity_poly.type
_entity_poly.pdbx_seq_one_letter_code
_entity_poly.pdbx_strand_id
1 'polypeptide(L)'
;MTKDSSKNTLKASLPRGLRDIKNSELSLIKGLTSKIIPVYESYGFEELSTPSFEYTSALGKFLPDSDRPNAGVFSFQDDDEKWLSLRYDLTSPLARYVAENYDKITKPYKRYQLGNVWRNEKPGPGRYREFLQLDADIIGSISYGVDAELIMLSADSMSSLGLSDENYNIRVSSRKLLDAILELVSDSEDIDEVRRLTILRAIDKLDRVGIDGVQRLLSEGRKDESGDYTIGARLQKDSISKILDFISIDSESRDGFLSQAVELVGKNDLGQSAIEELEEINKILERLNYNKSVVFDSSIVRGLEYYTGVIFEANLVSTDNEKDLPIIGSVGGGGRYDKLISRFRRDEVGASGFSIGISRLCTVMQMMDFEILDEFYGPILILNMDKDYEYSYYQMAQELRASGIKAEV
;
A
#
# COMPACT_ATOMS: atom_id res chain seq x y z
N MET A 1 -53.92 34.29 1.58
CA MET A 1 -52.61 33.97 1.00
C MET A 1 -51.79 33.28 2.05
N THR A 2 -51.88 31.95 2.17
CA THR A 2 -51.10 31.11 3.10
C THR A 2 -49.75 30.85 2.41
N LYS A 3 -48.66 31.36 2.98
CA LYS A 3 -47.30 31.00 2.59
C LYS A 3 -47.07 29.56 2.97
N ASP A 4 -47.02 28.71 1.94
CA ASP A 4 -46.59 27.32 2.03
C ASP A 4 -45.08 27.33 2.35
N SER A 5 -44.76 27.15 3.62
CA SER A 5 -43.38 26.92 4.09
C SER A 5 -43.06 25.45 3.88
N SER A 6 -42.85 25.03 2.64
CA SER A 6 -42.19 23.79 2.37
C SER A 6 -40.80 23.85 2.99
N LYS A 7 -40.62 23.23 4.15
CA LYS A 7 -39.31 23.03 4.77
C LYS A 7 -38.45 22.31 3.73
N ASN A 8 -37.50 23.04 3.18
CA ASN A 8 -36.50 22.49 2.27
C ASN A 8 -35.64 21.54 3.11
N THR A 9 -36.07 20.27 3.19
CA THR A 9 -35.29 19.23 3.88
C THR A 9 -34.08 18.90 3.03
N LEU A 10 -32.89 19.04 3.61
CA LEU A 10 -31.64 18.64 2.95
C LEU A 10 -31.69 17.13 2.65
N LYS A 11 -31.29 16.76 1.45
CA LYS A 11 -31.14 15.35 1.09
C LYS A 11 -29.93 14.77 1.84
N ALA A 12 -30.18 13.77 2.68
CA ALA A 12 -29.11 13.02 3.32
C ALA A 12 -28.37 12.19 2.27
N SER A 13 -27.12 12.53 1.99
CA SER A 13 -26.26 11.82 1.03
C SER A 13 -24.80 11.96 1.39
N LEU A 14 -24.02 10.90 1.15
CA LEU A 14 -22.58 10.92 1.33
C LEU A 14 -21.90 11.59 0.13
N PRO A 15 -20.75 12.27 0.34
CA PRO A 15 -19.89 12.70 -0.75
C PRO A 15 -19.43 11.48 -1.56
N ARG A 16 -19.23 11.68 -2.87
CA ARG A 16 -18.85 10.61 -3.78
C ARG A 16 -17.52 9.97 -3.37
N GLY A 17 -17.53 8.63 -3.22
CA GLY A 17 -16.34 7.85 -2.89
C GLY A 17 -15.98 7.80 -1.40
N LEU A 18 -16.80 8.44 -0.55
CA LEU A 18 -16.78 8.27 0.91
C LEU A 18 -17.88 7.30 1.33
N ARG A 19 -17.74 6.69 2.50
CA ARG A 19 -18.71 5.72 3.02
C ARG A 19 -18.78 5.72 4.54
N ASP A 20 -19.92 5.33 5.07
CA ASP A 20 -20.06 4.97 6.48
C ASP A 20 -19.57 3.53 6.68
N ILE A 21 -18.74 3.30 7.69
CA ILE A 21 -18.24 1.98 8.04
C ILE A 21 -19.09 1.42 9.17
N LYS A 22 -19.71 0.26 8.93
CA LYS A 22 -20.61 -0.38 9.89
C LYS A 22 -19.85 -1.18 10.94
N ASN A 23 -20.55 -1.55 12.02
CA ASN A 23 -19.96 -2.22 13.19
C ASN A 23 -19.24 -3.53 12.83
N SER A 24 -19.77 -4.35 11.92
CA SER A 24 -19.10 -5.59 11.49
C SER A 24 -17.73 -5.35 10.87
N GLU A 25 -17.62 -4.37 9.97
CA GLU A 25 -16.36 -4.00 9.35
C GLU A 25 -15.41 -3.31 10.35
N LEU A 26 -15.93 -2.44 11.24
CA LEU A 26 -15.13 -1.85 12.31
C LEU A 26 -14.57 -2.91 13.26
N SER A 27 -15.33 -3.96 13.56
CA SER A 27 -14.84 -5.07 14.38
C SER A 27 -13.73 -5.85 13.69
N LEU A 28 -13.84 -6.08 12.39
CA LEU A 28 -12.80 -6.70 11.59
C LEU A 28 -11.53 -5.83 11.57
N ILE A 29 -11.67 -4.52 11.32
CA ILE A 29 -10.54 -3.56 11.36
C ILE A 29 -9.82 -3.64 12.71
N LYS A 30 -10.57 -3.62 13.82
CA LYS A 30 -9.99 -3.75 15.18
C LYS A 30 -9.29 -5.08 15.38
N GLY A 31 -9.88 -6.17 14.89
CA GLY A 31 -9.28 -7.51 14.96
C GLY A 31 -7.97 -7.59 14.19
N LEU A 32 -7.92 -7.09 12.95
CA LEU A 32 -6.71 -7.03 12.14
C LEU A 32 -5.61 -6.20 12.83
N THR A 33 -5.95 -4.98 13.24
CA THR A 33 -4.97 -4.07 13.84
C THR A 33 -4.47 -4.57 15.19
N SER A 34 -5.31 -5.23 16.01
CA SER A 34 -4.91 -5.82 17.28
C SER A 34 -3.94 -6.99 17.15
N LYS A 35 -3.88 -7.64 15.98
CA LYS A 35 -2.91 -8.71 15.69
C LYS A 35 -1.63 -8.17 15.06
N ILE A 36 -1.72 -7.17 14.19
CA ILE A 36 -0.56 -6.63 13.45
C ILE A 36 0.27 -5.66 14.32
N ILE A 37 -0.35 -4.76 15.08
CA ILE A 37 0.37 -3.77 15.89
C ILE A 37 1.37 -4.39 16.86
N PRO A 38 1.04 -5.46 17.62
CA PRO A 38 2.02 -6.15 18.47
C PRO A 38 3.24 -6.70 17.72
N VAL A 39 3.08 -7.09 16.44
CA VAL A 39 4.22 -7.47 15.60
C VAL A 39 5.13 -6.27 15.38
N TYR A 40 4.58 -5.09 15.01
CA TYR A 40 5.37 -3.88 14.82
C TYR A 40 6.11 -3.48 16.10
N GLU A 41 5.43 -3.50 17.23
CA GLU A 41 6.02 -3.20 18.55
C GLU A 41 7.14 -4.18 18.92
N SER A 42 7.00 -5.48 18.57
CA SER A 42 8.05 -6.49 18.81
C SER A 42 9.33 -6.24 18.00
N TYR A 43 9.21 -5.57 16.85
CA TYR A 43 10.34 -5.09 16.04
C TYR A 43 10.92 -3.75 16.54
N GLY A 44 10.39 -3.20 17.65
CA GLY A 44 10.84 -1.96 18.26
C GLY A 44 10.32 -0.70 17.57
N PHE A 45 9.20 -0.78 16.86
CA PHE A 45 8.53 0.40 16.31
C PHE A 45 7.71 1.09 17.38
N GLU A 46 7.76 2.43 17.41
CA GLU A 46 6.98 3.28 18.30
C GLU A 46 5.84 3.98 17.53
N GLU A 47 4.69 4.17 18.18
CA GLU A 47 3.58 4.87 17.57
C GLU A 47 3.86 6.37 17.45
N LEU A 48 3.63 6.92 16.25
CA LEU A 48 3.65 8.36 15.99
C LEU A 48 2.40 8.75 15.21
N SER A 49 1.58 9.63 15.76
CA SER A 49 0.42 10.20 15.06
C SER A 49 0.72 11.60 14.53
N THR A 50 0.64 11.79 13.21
CA THR A 50 0.79 13.08 12.54
C THR A 50 -0.58 13.69 12.21
N PRO A 51 -0.70 15.02 12.03
CA PRO A 51 -1.94 15.68 11.65
C PRO A 51 -2.53 15.14 10.35
N SER A 52 -3.87 15.22 10.22
CA SER A 52 -4.58 14.85 8.99
C SER A 52 -4.42 15.89 7.87
N PHE A 53 -4.07 17.11 8.22
CA PHE A 53 -3.81 18.21 7.30
C PHE A 53 -2.32 18.54 7.29
N GLU A 54 -1.80 18.78 6.10
CA GLU A 54 -0.44 19.29 5.88
C GLU A 54 -0.51 20.48 4.93
N TYR A 55 0.51 21.34 4.96
CA TYR A 55 0.66 22.33 3.89
C TYR A 55 0.80 21.60 2.56
N THR A 56 0.05 22.04 1.55
CA THR A 56 0.07 21.42 0.20
C THR A 56 1.50 21.32 -0.36
N SER A 57 2.35 22.31 -0.07
CA SER A 57 3.77 22.30 -0.45
C SER A 57 4.57 21.19 0.22
N ALA A 58 4.15 20.71 1.39
CA ALA A 58 4.83 19.60 2.09
C ALA A 58 4.55 18.24 1.45
N LEU A 59 3.41 18.05 0.78
CA LEU A 59 3.06 16.82 0.07
C LEU A 59 3.85 16.60 -1.23
N GLY A 60 4.32 17.66 -1.87
CA GLY A 60 5.35 17.72 -2.92
C GLY A 60 5.02 17.18 -4.29
N LYS A 61 6.09 16.81 -5.05
CA LYS A 61 6.05 16.37 -6.45
C LYS A 61 5.21 15.11 -6.74
N PHE A 62 4.71 14.46 -5.69
CA PHE A 62 3.88 13.24 -5.81
C PHE A 62 2.42 13.53 -6.14
N LEU A 63 2.07 14.82 -6.29
CA LEU A 63 0.78 15.23 -6.81
C LEU A 63 0.83 15.13 -8.34
N PRO A 64 -0.12 14.44 -8.98
CA PRO A 64 -0.06 14.11 -10.41
C PRO A 64 -0.05 15.30 -11.38
N ASP A 65 -0.19 16.55 -10.91
CA ASP A 65 -0.17 17.73 -11.79
C ASP A 65 0.12 19.00 -10.98
N SER A 66 1.26 19.66 -11.22
CA SER A 66 1.55 20.99 -10.65
C SER A 66 0.56 22.07 -11.10
N ASP A 67 -0.06 21.90 -12.27
CA ASP A 67 -1.02 22.82 -12.86
C ASP A 67 -2.46 22.61 -12.36
N ARG A 68 -2.70 21.52 -11.60
CA ARG A 68 -3.97 21.18 -10.97
C ARG A 68 -3.77 20.78 -9.52
N PRO A 69 -3.64 21.73 -8.60
CA PRO A 69 -3.34 21.45 -7.19
C PRO A 69 -4.35 20.52 -6.51
N ASN A 70 -5.54 20.32 -7.09
CA ASN A 70 -6.56 19.39 -6.61
C ASN A 70 -6.59 18.03 -7.36
N ALA A 71 -5.69 17.78 -8.31
CA ALA A 71 -5.62 16.51 -8.99
C ALA A 71 -4.98 15.48 -8.06
N GLY A 72 -5.77 14.50 -7.59
CA GLY A 72 -5.34 13.44 -6.69
C GLY A 72 -5.38 13.76 -5.20
N VAL A 73 -5.54 15.02 -4.77
CA VAL A 73 -5.64 15.43 -3.35
C VAL A 73 -6.88 16.28 -3.08
N PHE A 74 -7.27 16.36 -1.80
CA PHE A 74 -8.29 17.29 -1.33
C PHE A 74 -7.58 18.47 -0.67
N SER A 75 -7.71 19.66 -1.27
CA SER A 75 -7.05 20.88 -0.79
C SER A 75 -8.03 22.02 -0.60
N PHE A 76 -7.73 22.90 0.36
CA PHE A 76 -8.49 24.11 0.67
C PHE A 76 -7.54 25.17 1.25
N GLN A 77 -8.00 26.43 1.32
CA GLN A 77 -7.25 27.49 1.97
C GLN A 77 -7.72 27.66 3.42
N ASP A 78 -6.77 27.94 4.32
CA ASP A 78 -7.05 28.36 5.68
C ASP A 78 -7.37 29.87 5.76
N ASP A 79 -7.62 30.38 6.97
CA ASP A 79 -7.91 31.79 7.21
C ASP A 79 -6.75 32.73 6.86
N ASP A 80 -5.52 32.21 6.77
CA ASP A 80 -4.30 32.93 6.36
C ASP A 80 -4.02 32.80 4.84
N GLU A 81 -4.98 32.32 4.06
CA GLU A 81 -4.88 32.06 2.61
C GLU A 81 -3.80 31.03 2.23
N LYS A 82 -3.35 30.21 3.18
CA LYS A 82 -2.39 29.14 2.92
C LYS A 82 -3.11 27.89 2.45
N TRP A 83 -2.53 27.22 1.45
CA TRP A 83 -3.06 25.96 0.95
C TRP A 83 -2.72 24.82 1.90
N LEU A 84 -3.76 24.18 2.44
CA LEU A 84 -3.76 22.95 3.20
C LEU A 84 -4.33 21.82 2.36
N SER A 85 -3.84 20.61 2.61
CA SER A 85 -4.35 19.39 1.97
C SER A 85 -4.56 18.29 3.00
N LEU A 86 -5.58 17.48 2.79
CA LEU A 86 -5.68 16.20 3.49
C LEU A 86 -4.50 15.31 3.07
N ARG A 87 -3.86 14.66 4.04
CA ARG A 87 -2.72 13.79 3.79
C ARG A 87 -3.09 12.66 2.83
N TYR A 88 -2.28 12.48 1.80
CA TYR A 88 -2.44 11.48 0.76
C TYR A 88 -1.86 10.11 1.17
N ASP A 89 -0.85 10.12 2.03
CA ASP A 89 -0.16 9.02 2.67
C ASP A 89 0.22 9.38 4.10
N LEU A 90 0.83 8.46 4.84
CA LEU A 90 1.36 8.72 6.18
C LEU A 90 2.87 9.01 6.17
N THR A 91 3.54 8.84 5.03
CA THR A 91 4.99 8.97 4.87
C THR A 91 5.42 10.42 4.63
N SER A 92 4.67 11.21 3.84
CA SER A 92 4.99 12.64 3.62
C SER A 92 4.91 13.46 4.93
N PRO A 93 3.87 13.30 5.78
CA PRO A 93 3.85 13.91 7.12
C PRO A 93 5.00 13.46 8.01
N LEU A 94 5.41 12.18 7.92
CA LEU A 94 6.59 11.68 8.62
C LEU A 94 7.86 12.39 8.18
N ALA A 95 8.07 12.54 6.86
CA ALA A 95 9.25 13.21 6.33
C ALA A 95 9.39 14.65 6.87
N ARG A 96 8.28 15.39 6.95
CA ARG A 96 8.24 16.71 7.58
C ARG A 96 8.60 16.63 9.07
N TYR A 97 7.97 15.71 9.82
CA TYR A 97 8.22 15.54 11.26
C TYR A 97 9.69 15.21 11.53
N VAL A 98 10.25 14.26 10.77
CA VAL A 98 11.66 13.87 10.90
C VAL A 98 12.59 15.05 10.59
N ALA A 99 12.32 15.79 9.51
CA ALA A 99 13.13 16.93 9.13
C ALA A 99 13.15 18.02 10.22
N GLU A 100 12.01 18.29 10.85
CA GLU A 100 11.86 19.25 11.96
C GLU A 100 12.56 18.81 13.24
N ASN A 101 12.56 17.50 13.52
CA ASN A 101 13.05 16.94 14.78
C ASN A 101 14.35 16.11 14.62
N TYR A 102 15.03 16.16 13.47
CA TYR A 102 16.11 15.26 13.08
C TYR A 102 17.24 15.12 14.11
N ASP A 103 17.61 16.22 14.74
CA ASP A 103 18.70 16.26 15.72
C ASP A 103 18.28 15.77 17.13
N LYS A 104 16.97 15.59 17.35
CA LYS A 104 16.40 15.18 18.63
C LYS A 104 16.00 13.70 18.66
N ILE A 105 15.72 13.12 17.50
CA ILE A 105 15.29 11.71 17.38
C ILE A 105 16.50 10.77 17.39
N THR A 106 16.36 9.63 18.04
CA THR A 106 17.33 8.53 17.98
C THR A 106 17.31 7.88 16.60
N LYS A 107 18.48 7.48 16.07
CA LYS A 107 18.62 6.83 14.76
C LYS A 107 19.23 5.43 14.92
N PRO A 108 18.79 4.43 14.17
CA PRO A 108 17.63 4.48 13.27
C PRO A 108 16.34 4.75 14.03
N TYR A 109 15.48 5.62 13.47
CA TYR A 109 14.16 5.92 14.03
C TYR A 109 13.13 4.99 13.41
N LYS A 110 12.51 4.14 14.25
CA LYS A 110 11.47 3.20 13.88
C LYS A 110 10.12 3.71 14.37
N ARG A 111 9.20 3.99 13.46
CA ARG A 111 7.85 4.44 13.83
C ARG A 111 6.79 3.65 13.09
N TYR A 112 5.61 3.50 13.71
CA TYR A 112 4.40 3.09 13.00
C TYR A 112 3.28 4.10 13.20
N GLN A 113 2.30 4.08 12.31
CA GLN A 113 1.09 4.90 12.40
C GLN A 113 -0.10 4.19 11.77
N LEU A 114 -1.21 4.11 12.53
CA LEU A 114 -2.53 3.79 12.01
C LEU A 114 -3.27 5.09 11.71
N GLY A 115 -3.77 5.30 10.49
CA GLY A 115 -4.44 6.53 10.16
C GLY A 115 -5.16 6.53 8.82
N ASN A 116 -6.20 7.36 8.72
CA ASN A 116 -6.89 7.60 7.46
C ASN A 116 -6.03 8.45 6.53
N VAL A 117 -6.11 8.12 5.25
CA VAL A 117 -5.54 8.89 4.13
C VAL A 117 -6.63 9.17 3.09
N TRP A 118 -6.43 10.24 2.32
CA TRP A 118 -7.44 10.72 1.38
C TRP A 118 -6.84 10.89 -0.02
N ARG A 119 -7.49 10.27 -1.02
CA ARG A 119 -7.09 10.36 -2.43
C ARG A 119 -8.26 10.78 -3.28
N ASN A 120 -8.11 11.90 -3.99
CA ASN A 120 -9.16 12.42 -4.88
C ASN A 120 -9.12 11.73 -6.25
N GLU A 121 -9.13 10.39 -6.24
CA GLU A 121 -9.12 9.54 -7.41
C GLU A 121 -10.54 9.08 -7.79
N LYS A 122 -10.69 8.49 -8.98
CA LYS A 122 -11.95 7.87 -9.39
C LYS A 122 -12.22 6.64 -8.50
N PRO A 123 -13.30 6.62 -7.73
CA PRO A 123 -13.62 5.49 -6.87
C PRO A 123 -14.00 4.25 -7.70
N GLY A 124 -13.73 3.05 -7.14
CA GLY A 124 -14.05 1.76 -7.74
C GLY A 124 -14.15 0.67 -6.67
N PRO A 125 -14.39 -0.59 -7.05
CA PRO A 125 -14.42 -1.70 -6.10
C PRO A 125 -13.12 -1.79 -5.29
N GLY A 126 -13.23 -1.76 -3.95
CA GLY A 126 -12.08 -1.75 -3.03
C GLY A 126 -11.20 -0.49 -3.09
N ARG A 127 -11.60 0.54 -3.85
CA ARG A 127 -10.90 1.83 -3.95
C ARG A 127 -11.80 2.96 -3.49
N TYR A 128 -11.56 3.42 -2.30
CA TYR A 128 -12.27 4.53 -1.66
C TYR A 128 -11.42 5.79 -1.72
N ARG A 129 -12.07 6.95 -1.56
CA ARG A 129 -11.38 8.24 -1.46
C ARG A 129 -10.87 8.53 -0.05
N GLU A 130 -11.37 7.82 0.95
CA GLU A 130 -10.88 7.76 2.31
C GLU A 130 -10.70 6.31 2.69
N PHE A 131 -9.53 5.94 3.21
CA PHE A 131 -9.22 4.59 3.62
C PHE A 131 -8.15 4.57 4.70
N LEU A 132 -8.12 3.50 5.48
CA LEU A 132 -7.22 3.32 6.61
C LEU A 132 -5.95 2.61 6.17
N GLN A 133 -4.80 3.17 6.54
CA GLN A 133 -3.48 2.58 6.36
C GLN A 133 -2.81 2.34 7.72
N LEU A 134 -1.95 1.33 7.77
CA LEU A 134 -1.03 1.07 8.86
C LEU A 134 0.37 1.02 8.27
N ASP A 135 1.16 2.04 8.56
CA ASP A 135 2.49 2.24 8.00
C ASP A 135 3.56 2.00 9.07
N ALA A 136 4.67 1.40 8.67
CA ALA A 136 5.89 1.25 9.46
C ALA A 136 7.08 1.76 8.66
N ASP A 137 7.91 2.64 9.25
CA ASP A 137 9.05 3.25 8.59
C ASP A 137 10.30 3.24 9.49
N ILE A 138 11.46 3.06 8.87
CA ILE A 138 12.78 3.11 9.49
C ILE A 138 13.59 4.21 8.81
N ILE A 139 14.00 5.20 9.60
CA ILE A 139 14.67 6.41 9.10
C ILE A 139 16.08 6.52 9.71
N GLY A 140 17.05 6.93 8.91
CA GLY A 140 18.41 7.22 9.35
C GLY A 140 19.38 6.05 9.22
N SER A 141 19.06 5.05 8.38
CA SER A 141 19.97 3.95 8.05
C SER A 141 19.96 3.67 6.54
N ILE A 142 21.16 3.45 5.98
CA ILE A 142 21.38 3.08 4.58
C ILE A 142 21.61 1.56 4.42
N SER A 143 21.61 0.79 5.52
CA SER A 143 21.87 -0.64 5.50
C SER A 143 20.74 -1.40 4.79
N TYR A 144 21.07 -2.36 3.94
CA TYR A 144 20.11 -3.28 3.33
C TYR A 144 19.42 -4.20 4.36
N GLY A 145 20.02 -4.37 5.55
CA GLY A 145 19.38 -5.05 6.68
C GLY A 145 18.07 -4.40 7.12
N VAL A 146 17.91 -3.08 6.94
CA VAL A 146 16.67 -2.36 7.21
C VAL A 146 15.56 -2.78 6.23
N ASP A 147 15.90 -2.97 4.96
CA ASP A 147 14.95 -3.41 3.95
C ASP A 147 14.54 -4.86 4.21
N ALA A 148 15.51 -5.73 4.55
CA ALA A 148 15.23 -7.11 4.95
C ALA A 148 14.31 -7.17 6.19
N GLU A 149 14.54 -6.30 7.19
CA GLU A 149 13.72 -6.21 8.40
C GLU A 149 12.26 -5.83 8.07
N LEU A 150 12.04 -4.88 7.17
CA LEU A 150 10.69 -4.49 6.74
C LEU A 150 9.99 -5.57 5.88
N ILE A 151 10.76 -6.32 5.09
CA ILE A 151 10.25 -7.47 4.34
C ILE A 151 9.81 -8.57 5.33
N MET A 152 10.62 -8.88 6.34
CA MET A 152 10.26 -9.82 7.41
C MET A 152 9.05 -9.33 8.22
N LEU A 153 9.02 -8.05 8.61
CA LEU A 153 7.88 -7.43 9.28
C LEU A 153 6.59 -7.60 8.47
N SER A 154 6.67 -7.46 7.14
CA SER A 154 5.50 -7.63 6.27
C SER A 154 5.01 -9.08 6.25
N ALA A 155 5.92 -10.06 6.20
CA ALA A 155 5.59 -11.48 6.26
C ALA A 155 5.00 -11.88 7.61
N ASP A 156 5.63 -11.46 8.71
CA ASP A 156 5.17 -11.75 10.08
C ASP A 156 3.82 -11.10 10.36
N SER A 157 3.55 -9.92 9.78
CA SER A 157 2.24 -9.27 9.86
C SER A 157 1.15 -10.12 9.20
N MET A 158 1.40 -10.69 8.04
CA MET A 158 0.45 -11.59 7.38
C MET A 158 0.28 -12.89 8.18
N SER A 159 1.37 -13.48 8.65
CA SER A 159 1.35 -14.68 9.50
C SER A 159 0.58 -14.46 10.80
N SER A 160 0.68 -13.29 11.43
CA SER A 160 -0.04 -12.96 12.67
C SER A 160 -1.56 -12.98 12.52
N LEU A 161 -2.06 -12.84 11.29
CA LEU A 161 -3.47 -12.94 10.96
C LEU A 161 -3.97 -14.40 10.88
N GLY A 162 -3.09 -15.39 10.97
CA GLY A 162 -3.39 -16.80 10.79
C GLY A 162 -3.25 -17.30 9.36
N LEU A 163 -2.68 -16.48 8.47
CA LEU A 163 -2.38 -16.86 7.09
C LEU A 163 -1.19 -17.80 7.06
N SER A 164 -1.29 -18.91 6.33
CA SER A 164 -0.16 -19.80 6.05
C SER A 164 0.70 -19.25 4.92
N ASP A 165 1.93 -19.76 4.77
CA ASP A 165 2.84 -19.36 3.67
C ASP A 165 2.27 -19.61 2.26
N GLU A 166 1.16 -20.36 2.14
CA GLU A 166 0.47 -20.61 0.87
C GLU A 166 -0.61 -19.56 0.58
N ASN A 167 -1.03 -18.81 1.61
CA ASN A 167 -2.12 -17.81 1.49
C ASN A 167 -1.63 -16.40 1.18
N TYR A 168 -0.32 -16.16 1.24
CA TYR A 168 0.26 -14.86 0.90
C TYR A 168 1.68 -15.01 0.35
N ASN A 169 2.11 -14.00 -0.36
CA ASN A 169 3.52 -13.82 -0.70
C ASN A 169 3.95 -12.37 -0.57
N ILE A 170 5.21 -12.17 -0.22
CA ILE A 170 5.90 -10.89 -0.27
C ILE A 170 6.79 -10.90 -1.50
N ARG A 171 6.35 -10.23 -2.55
CA ARG A 171 7.10 -10.08 -3.80
C ARG A 171 8.10 -8.94 -3.62
N VAL A 172 9.35 -9.15 -3.96
CA VAL A 172 10.44 -8.19 -3.77
C VAL A 172 11.17 -7.95 -5.09
N SER A 173 11.51 -6.70 -5.35
CA SER A 173 12.31 -6.27 -6.49
C SER A 173 13.22 -5.10 -6.08
N SER A 174 13.92 -4.51 -7.05
CA SER A 174 14.65 -3.26 -6.89
C SER A 174 14.27 -2.28 -7.99
N ARG A 175 14.05 -1.02 -7.62
CA ARG A 175 13.87 0.06 -8.58
C ARG A 175 15.06 0.18 -9.54
N LYS A 176 16.26 -0.09 -9.04
CA LYS A 176 17.50 -0.05 -9.84
C LYS A 176 17.50 -1.11 -10.95
N LEU A 177 16.85 -2.29 -10.76
CA LEU A 177 16.72 -3.28 -11.85
C LEU A 177 15.88 -2.74 -13.01
N LEU A 178 14.75 -2.08 -12.69
CA LEU A 178 13.91 -1.44 -13.70
C LEU A 178 14.66 -0.31 -14.42
N ASP A 179 15.42 0.47 -13.68
CA ASP A 179 16.20 1.55 -14.27
C ASP A 179 17.33 1.01 -15.16
N ALA A 180 18.00 -0.09 -14.74
CA ALA A 180 19.03 -0.75 -15.53
C ALA A 180 18.51 -1.29 -16.86
N ILE A 181 17.33 -1.96 -16.88
CA ILE A 181 16.76 -2.44 -18.13
C ILE A 181 16.35 -1.29 -19.06
N LEU A 182 15.87 -0.17 -18.49
CA LEU A 182 15.53 1.02 -19.26
C LEU A 182 16.78 1.70 -19.86
N GLU A 183 17.91 1.73 -19.15
CA GLU A 183 19.19 2.20 -19.70
C GLU A 183 19.64 1.33 -20.86
N LEU A 184 19.60 -0.01 -20.73
CA LEU A 184 19.96 -0.94 -21.81
C LEU A 184 19.08 -0.80 -23.05
N VAL A 185 17.84 -0.34 -22.89
CA VAL A 185 16.94 -0.03 -23.99
C VAL A 185 17.27 1.35 -24.56
N SER A 186 17.64 2.33 -23.72
CA SER A 186 18.01 3.68 -24.14
C SER A 186 19.28 3.74 -24.98
N ASP A 187 20.17 2.76 -24.87
CA ASP A 187 21.35 2.63 -25.73
C ASP A 187 20.99 2.47 -27.22
N SER A 188 19.81 1.96 -27.52
CA SER A 188 19.31 1.70 -28.85
C SER A 188 18.18 2.62 -29.32
N GLU A 189 17.55 3.33 -28.41
CA GLU A 189 16.40 4.20 -28.68
C GLU A 189 16.45 5.47 -27.83
N ASP A 190 15.94 6.59 -28.38
CA ASP A 190 15.74 7.82 -27.60
C ASP A 190 14.53 7.67 -26.69
N ILE A 191 14.79 7.57 -25.37
CA ILE A 191 13.75 7.41 -24.32
C ILE A 191 13.77 8.64 -23.43
N ASP A 192 12.87 9.58 -23.72
CA ASP A 192 12.59 10.70 -22.85
C ASP A 192 11.78 10.28 -21.58
N GLU A 193 11.61 11.19 -20.64
CA GLU A 193 10.91 10.93 -19.37
C GLU A 193 9.44 10.51 -19.58
N VAL A 194 8.76 11.05 -20.59
CA VAL A 194 7.37 10.69 -20.90
C VAL A 194 7.28 9.26 -21.41
N ARG A 195 8.19 8.88 -22.29
CA ARG A 195 8.28 7.52 -22.85
C ARG A 195 8.68 6.51 -21.77
N ARG A 196 9.63 6.88 -20.90
CA ARG A 196 10.02 6.10 -19.72
C ARG A 196 8.81 5.81 -18.82
N LEU A 197 8.02 6.81 -18.46
CA LEU A 197 6.81 6.63 -17.66
C LEU A 197 5.77 5.76 -18.38
N THR A 198 5.65 5.86 -19.70
CA THR A 198 4.74 5.03 -20.49
C THR A 198 5.15 3.56 -20.44
N ILE A 199 6.44 3.24 -20.53
CA ILE A 199 6.97 1.89 -20.40
C ILE A 199 6.68 1.33 -19.01
N LEU A 200 7.00 2.09 -17.97
CA LEU A 200 6.78 1.66 -16.59
C LEU A 200 5.30 1.42 -16.29
N ARG A 201 4.40 2.29 -16.79
CA ARG A 201 2.94 2.10 -16.69
C ARG A 201 2.44 0.91 -17.51
N ALA A 202 3.13 0.51 -18.56
CA ALA A 202 2.79 -0.69 -19.31
C ALA A 202 3.13 -1.94 -18.50
N ILE A 203 4.31 -1.98 -17.88
CA ILE A 203 4.76 -3.09 -17.02
C ILE A 203 3.84 -3.22 -15.78
N ASP A 204 3.47 -2.13 -15.12
CA ASP A 204 2.54 -2.10 -13.96
C ASP A 204 1.17 -2.74 -14.25
N LYS A 205 0.82 -2.89 -15.51
CA LYS A 205 -0.44 -3.54 -15.91
C LYS A 205 -0.30 -5.05 -16.15
N LEU A 206 0.87 -5.65 -15.97
CA LEU A 206 1.14 -7.05 -16.29
C LEU A 206 0.10 -7.99 -15.68
N ASP A 207 -0.18 -7.88 -14.38
CA ASP A 207 -1.16 -8.73 -13.68
C ASP A 207 -2.59 -8.64 -14.24
N ARG A 208 -2.91 -7.52 -14.92
CA ARG A 208 -4.25 -7.27 -15.47
C ARG A 208 -4.40 -7.63 -16.93
N VAL A 209 -3.35 -7.45 -17.74
CA VAL A 209 -3.44 -7.53 -19.18
C VAL A 209 -2.59 -8.66 -19.77
N GLY A 210 -1.78 -9.32 -18.93
CA GLY A 210 -0.85 -10.37 -19.33
C GLY A 210 0.30 -9.86 -20.20
N ILE A 211 1.23 -10.76 -20.53
CA ILE A 211 2.42 -10.46 -21.35
C ILE A 211 2.04 -9.88 -22.71
N ASP A 212 1.05 -10.46 -23.40
CA ASP A 212 0.58 -9.96 -24.70
C ASP A 212 0.04 -8.54 -24.63
N GLY A 213 -0.65 -8.21 -23.54
CA GLY A 213 -1.18 -6.86 -23.29
C GLY A 213 -0.07 -5.86 -23.05
N VAL A 214 0.95 -6.24 -22.27
CA VAL A 214 2.16 -5.42 -22.04
C VAL A 214 2.92 -5.23 -23.35
N GLN A 215 3.15 -6.27 -24.14
CA GLN A 215 3.80 -6.18 -25.45
C GLN A 215 3.11 -5.15 -26.38
N ARG A 216 1.77 -5.16 -26.42
CA ARG A 216 1.01 -4.16 -27.21
C ARG A 216 1.18 -2.74 -26.66
N LEU A 217 1.22 -2.57 -25.34
CA LEU A 217 1.43 -1.26 -24.70
C LEU A 217 2.88 -0.75 -24.88
N LEU A 218 3.86 -1.64 -24.97
CA LEU A 218 5.24 -1.30 -25.32
C LEU A 218 5.39 -0.93 -26.80
N SER A 219 4.53 -1.47 -27.69
CA SER A 219 4.50 -1.17 -29.14
C SER A 219 3.54 0.00 -29.44
N GLU A 220 2.57 -0.21 -30.30
CA GLU A 220 1.63 0.83 -30.79
C GLU A 220 0.59 1.25 -29.73
N GLY A 221 0.22 0.34 -28.83
CA GLY A 221 -0.85 0.54 -27.83
C GLY A 221 -1.97 -0.49 -27.95
N ARG A 222 -3.02 -0.33 -27.11
CA ARG A 222 -4.16 -1.24 -27.12
C ARG A 222 -5.48 -0.52 -26.79
N LYS A 223 -6.58 -1.11 -27.24
CA LYS A 223 -7.92 -0.79 -26.74
C LYS A 223 -8.18 -1.57 -25.45
N ASP A 224 -8.74 -0.92 -24.46
CA ASP A 224 -9.25 -1.59 -23.28
C ASP A 224 -10.67 -2.19 -23.49
N GLU A 225 -11.23 -2.79 -22.46
CA GLU A 225 -12.57 -3.39 -22.50
C GLU A 225 -13.69 -2.36 -22.69
N SER A 226 -13.44 -1.10 -22.30
CA SER A 226 -14.38 0.03 -22.50
C SER A 226 -14.33 0.60 -23.92
N GLY A 227 -13.34 0.18 -24.72
CA GLY A 227 -13.10 0.65 -26.08
C GLY A 227 -12.17 1.86 -26.15
N ASP A 228 -11.67 2.36 -25.02
CA ASP A 228 -10.73 3.45 -24.96
C ASP A 228 -9.34 2.98 -25.43
N TYR A 229 -8.69 3.79 -26.28
CA TYR A 229 -7.38 3.46 -26.82
C TYR A 229 -6.27 4.09 -25.98
N THR A 230 -5.39 3.24 -25.44
CA THR A 230 -4.16 3.67 -24.77
C THR A 230 -3.01 3.64 -25.77
N ILE A 231 -2.39 4.78 -26.02
CA ILE A 231 -1.19 4.89 -26.87
C ILE A 231 -0.03 4.18 -26.20
N GLY A 232 0.72 3.39 -26.99
CA GLY A 232 1.88 2.64 -26.49
C GLY A 232 3.17 3.46 -26.52
N ALA A 233 4.25 2.84 -26.01
CA ALA A 233 5.59 3.45 -25.92
C ALA A 233 6.32 3.47 -27.28
N ARG A 234 5.83 2.76 -28.30
CA ARG A 234 6.38 2.66 -29.66
C ARG A 234 7.85 2.23 -29.70
N LEU A 235 8.19 1.24 -28.90
CA LEU A 235 9.52 0.65 -28.88
C LEU A 235 9.75 -0.26 -30.07
N GLN A 236 11.03 -0.42 -30.45
CA GLN A 236 11.48 -1.41 -31.44
C GLN A 236 11.35 -2.83 -30.86
N LYS A 237 11.29 -3.82 -31.74
CA LYS A 237 11.09 -5.23 -31.36
C LYS A 237 12.16 -5.74 -30.38
N ASP A 238 13.44 -5.40 -30.61
CA ASP A 238 14.54 -5.84 -29.76
C ASP A 238 14.45 -5.25 -28.34
N SER A 239 14.05 -3.98 -28.22
CA SER A 239 13.80 -3.31 -26.96
C SER A 239 12.62 -3.94 -26.20
N ILE A 240 11.53 -4.23 -26.92
CA ILE A 240 10.38 -4.93 -26.35
C ILE A 240 10.80 -6.32 -25.84
N SER A 241 11.57 -7.10 -26.63
CA SER A 241 12.05 -8.42 -26.21
C SER A 241 12.83 -8.35 -24.92
N LYS A 242 13.81 -7.44 -24.80
CA LYS A 242 14.60 -7.27 -23.57
C LYS A 242 13.73 -6.98 -22.32
N ILE A 243 12.71 -6.11 -22.47
CA ILE A 243 11.80 -5.80 -21.37
C ILE A 243 10.93 -7.01 -21.03
N LEU A 244 10.41 -7.73 -22.04
CA LEU A 244 9.60 -8.92 -21.81
C LEU A 244 10.42 -10.04 -21.18
N ASP A 245 11.65 -10.27 -21.62
CA ASP A 245 12.58 -11.25 -21.01
C ASP A 245 12.82 -10.92 -19.54
N PHE A 246 13.01 -9.64 -19.21
CA PHE A 246 13.21 -9.18 -17.84
C PHE A 246 11.96 -9.39 -16.97
N ILE A 247 10.78 -8.95 -17.39
CA ILE A 247 9.55 -9.07 -16.58
C ILE A 247 9.00 -10.51 -16.55
N SER A 248 9.56 -11.40 -17.33
CA SER A 248 9.20 -12.82 -17.39
C SER A 248 10.24 -13.71 -16.71
N ILE A 249 11.19 -13.13 -15.93
CA ILE A 249 12.07 -13.93 -15.09
C ILE A 249 11.20 -14.78 -14.17
N ASP A 250 11.22 -16.09 -14.40
CA ASP A 250 10.51 -17.07 -13.60
C ASP A 250 11.52 -18.01 -12.96
N SER A 251 11.49 -18.09 -11.64
CA SER A 251 12.39 -18.94 -10.88
C SER A 251 11.73 -19.45 -9.62
N GLU A 252 11.90 -20.75 -9.35
CA GLU A 252 11.44 -21.40 -8.13
C GLU A 252 12.21 -20.92 -6.88
N SER A 253 13.31 -20.18 -7.05
CA SER A 253 14.15 -19.71 -5.96
C SER A 253 14.68 -18.30 -6.21
N ARG A 254 14.97 -17.58 -5.12
CA ARG A 254 15.59 -16.25 -5.19
C ARG A 254 16.98 -16.27 -5.84
N ASP A 255 17.77 -17.34 -5.59
CA ASP A 255 19.08 -17.50 -6.22
C ASP A 255 18.97 -17.74 -7.73
N GLY A 256 17.97 -18.50 -8.16
CA GLY A 256 17.66 -18.65 -9.59
C GLY A 256 17.26 -17.35 -10.24
N PHE A 257 16.44 -16.54 -9.56
CA PHE A 257 16.10 -15.17 -10.02
C PHE A 257 17.35 -14.30 -10.15
N LEU A 258 18.21 -14.26 -9.13
CA LEU A 258 19.44 -13.46 -9.14
C LEU A 258 20.37 -13.89 -10.29
N SER A 259 20.51 -15.18 -10.54
CA SER A 259 21.32 -15.70 -11.66
C SER A 259 20.81 -15.20 -13.02
N GLN A 260 19.49 -15.23 -13.25
CA GLN A 260 18.90 -14.72 -14.49
C GLN A 260 19.01 -13.19 -14.58
N ALA A 261 18.83 -12.46 -13.48
CA ALA A 261 18.99 -11.01 -13.45
C ALA A 261 20.44 -10.59 -13.78
N VAL A 262 21.46 -11.31 -13.29
CA VAL A 262 22.88 -11.09 -13.64
C VAL A 262 23.11 -11.22 -15.14
N GLU A 263 22.51 -12.19 -15.80
CA GLU A 263 22.66 -12.37 -17.25
C GLU A 263 22.08 -11.20 -18.05
N LEU A 264 20.96 -10.64 -17.57
CA LEU A 264 20.25 -9.57 -18.28
C LEU A 264 20.85 -8.18 -18.02
N VAL A 265 21.15 -7.85 -16.78
CA VAL A 265 21.52 -6.49 -16.37
C VAL A 265 22.85 -6.39 -15.62
N GLY A 266 23.56 -7.49 -15.37
CA GLY A 266 24.77 -7.51 -14.54
C GLY A 266 25.98 -6.78 -15.11
N LYS A 267 25.93 -6.34 -16.39
CA LYS A 267 26.97 -5.51 -17.02
C LYS A 267 26.73 -4.01 -16.87
N ASN A 268 25.57 -3.62 -16.39
CA ASN A 268 25.18 -2.23 -16.13
C ASN A 268 25.42 -1.91 -14.66
N ASP A 269 25.97 -0.73 -14.34
CA ASP A 269 26.33 -0.33 -12.97
C ASP A 269 25.10 -0.32 -12.04
N LEU A 270 23.94 0.15 -12.52
CA LEU A 270 22.69 0.12 -11.74
C LEU A 270 22.22 -1.32 -11.54
N GLY A 271 22.32 -2.16 -12.57
CA GLY A 271 21.98 -3.58 -12.49
C GLY A 271 22.85 -4.31 -11.47
N GLN A 272 24.16 -4.09 -11.49
CA GLN A 272 25.08 -4.65 -10.51
C GLN A 272 24.76 -4.19 -9.08
N SER A 273 24.53 -2.89 -8.89
CA SER A 273 24.12 -2.35 -7.58
C SER A 273 22.80 -2.92 -7.07
N ALA A 274 21.85 -3.20 -7.96
CA ALA A 274 20.58 -3.83 -7.59
C ALA A 274 20.75 -5.30 -7.21
N ILE A 275 21.60 -6.02 -7.91
CA ILE A 275 21.91 -7.41 -7.62
C ILE A 275 22.59 -7.53 -6.26
N GLU A 276 23.62 -6.72 -5.98
CA GLU A 276 24.29 -6.67 -4.67
C GLU A 276 23.30 -6.40 -3.52
N GLU A 277 22.38 -5.45 -3.72
CA GLU A 277 21.32 -5.11 -2.77
C GLU A 277 20.41 -6.33 -2.48
N LEU A 278 19.94 -7.00 -3.51
CA LEU A 278 19.06 -8.17 -3.38
C LEU A 278 19.79 -9.40 -2.82
N GLU A 279 21.08 -9.61 -3.16
CA GLU A 279 21.91 -10.68 -2.60
C GLU A 279 22.09 -10.52 -1.08
N GLU A 280 22.39 -9.31 -0.60
CA GLU A 280 22.53 -9.06 0.84
C GLU A 280 21.22 -9.29 1.58
N ILE A 281 20.09 -8.87 1.01
CA ILE A 281 18.77 -9.15 1.56
C ILE A 281 18.49 -10.66 1.54
N ASN A 282 18.78 -11.35 0.44
CA ASN A 282 18.57 -12.80 0.32
C ASN A 282 19.33 -13.58 1.39
N LYS A 283 20.60 -13.23 1.65
CA LYS A 283 21.41 -13.86 2.70
C LYS A 283 20.75 -13.79 4.10
N ILE A 284 20.11 -12.66 4.42
CA ILE A 284 19.41 -12.48 5.69
C ILE A 284 18.12 -13.33 5.71
N LEU A 285 17.30 -13.23 4.67
CA LEU A 285 16.02 -13.94 4.57
C LEU A 285 16.19 -15.46 4.57
N GLU A 286 17.22 -15.97 3.89
CA GLU A 286 17.54 -17.39 3.85
C GLU A 286 17.95 -17.94 5.23
N ARG A 287 18.87 -17.25 5.91
CA ARG A 287 19.34 -17.64 7.24
C ARG A 287 18.23 -17.64 8.29
N LEU A 288 17.21 -16.79 8.11
CA LEU A 288 16.07 -16.65 9.00
C LEU A 288 14.82 -17.44 8.53
N ASN A 289 14.97 -18.27 7.48
CA ASN A 289 13.95 -19.18 6.95
C ASN A 289 12.70 -18.53 6.33
N TYR A 290 12.83 -17.32 5.75
CA TYR A 290 11.76 -16.66 4.97
C TYR A 290 11.76 -17.13 3.50
N ASN A 291 11.88 -18.46 3.26
CA ASN A 291 12.07 -18.99 1.91
C ASN A 291 10.77 -19.24 1.16
N LYS A 292 9.65 -19.41 1.87
CA LYS A 292 8.36 -19.72 1.26
C LYS A 292 7.53 -18.50 0.97
N SER A 293 7.47 -17.58 1.93
CA SER A 293 6.61 -16.41 1.88
C SER A 293 7.21 -15.21 1.15
N VAL A 294 8.54 -15.21 0.88
CA VAL A 294 9.24 -14.12 0.20
C VAL A 294 9.83 -14.57 -1.12
N VAL A 295 9.42 -13.94 -2.21
CA VAL A 295 9.86 -14.25 -3.58
C VAL A 295 10.44 -13.01 -4.27
N PHE A 296 11.44 -13.18 -5.15
CA PHE A 296 11.92 -12.10 -5.99
C PHE A 296 11.13 -12.07 -7.30
N ASP A 297 10.75 -10.87 -7.74
CA ASP A 297 9.87 -10.67 -8.88
C ASP A 297 10.16 -9.36 -9.61
N SER A 298 10.65 -9.46 -10.83
CA SER A 298 11.03 -8.32 -11.68
C SER A 298 9.83 -7.54 -12.22
N SER A 299 8.62 -8.09 -12.17
CA SER A 299 7.42 -7.44 -12.71
C SER A 299 6.84 -6.36 -11.81
N ILE A 300 7.33 -6.23 -10.57
CA ILE A 300 6.85 -5.21 -9.64
C ILE A 300 7.29 -3.84 -10.12
N VAL A 301 6.31 -2.97 -10.36
CA VAL A 301 6.52 -1.55 -10.67
C VAL A 301 5.73 -0.71 -9.69
N ARG A 302 6.39 -0.20 -8.66
CA ARG A 302 5.75 0.62 -7.63
C ARG A 302 6.46 1.95 -7.43
N GLY A 303 5.69 2.97 -7.01
CA GLY A 303 6.22 4.25 -6.56
C GLY A 303 7.19 4.88 -7.56
N LEU A 304 6.77 5.02 -8.83
CA LEU A 304 7.60 5.39 -9.98
C LEU A 304 8.54 6.58 -9.75
N GLU A 305 8.14 7.54 -8.92
CA GLU A 305 8.91 8.74 -8.61
C GLU A 305 9.37 8.80 -7.14
N TYR A 306 9.07 7.77 -6.37
CA TYR A 306 9.18 7.77 -4.92
C TYR A 306 10.32 6.89 -4.42
N TYR A 307 10.38 5.62 -4.87
CA TYR A 307 11.36 4.65 -4.41
C TYR A 307 12.71 4.78 -5.11
N THR A 308 13.79 4.56 -4.36
CA THR A 308 15.18 4.72 -4.79
C THR A 308 16.00 3.42 -4.78
N GLY A 309 15.47 2.34 -4.24
CA GLY A 309 16.13 1.05 -4.10
C GLY A 309 15.13 -0.10 -4.08
N VAL A 310 15.24 -0.97 -3.08
CA VAL A 310 14.32 -2.11 -2.89
C VAL A 310 12.87 -1.65 -2.86
N ILE A 311 12.02 -2.42 -3.52
CA ILE A 311 10.56 -2.30 -3.52
C ILE A 311 9.96 -3.66 -3.21
N PHE A 312 8.86 -3.69 -2.48
CA PHE A 312 8.17 -4.93 -2.18
C PHE A 312 6.67 -4.74 -2.00
N GLU A 313 5.93 -5.84 -2.14
CA GLU A 313 4.49 -5.83 -1.94
C GLU A 313 3.99 -7.13 -1.33
N ALA A 314 2.96 -7.01 -0.49
CA ALA A 314 2.25 -8.12 0.10
C ALA A 314 0.99 -8.42 -0.71
N ASN A 315 0.89 -9.64 -1.22
CA ASN A 315 -0.26 -10.13 -1.96
C ASN A 315 -0.90 -11.29 -1.21
N LEU A 316 -2.22 -11.36 -1.20
CA LEU A 316 -2.95 -12.54 -0.76
C LEU A 316 -3.18 -13.48 -1.94
N VAL A 317 -2.99 -14.77 -1.68
CA VAL A 317 -3.14 -15.85 -2.65
C VAL A 317 -4.33 -16.71 -2.23
N SER A 318 -5.28 -16.93 -3.14
CA SER A 318 -6.36 -17.88 -2.89
C SER A 318 -5.87 -19.29 -3.18
N THR A 319 -6.03 -20.19 -2.23
CA THR A 319 -5.81 -21.63 -2.44
C THR A 319 -7.03 -22.34 -3.01
N ASP A 320 -8.17 -21.66 -3.11
CA ASP A 320 -9.42 -22.20 -3.62
C ASP A 320 -9.56 -21.87 -5.13
N ASN A 321 -9.19 -22.85 -5.96
CA ASN A 321 -9.25 -22.73 -7.44
C ASN A 321 -10.67 -22.63 -8.01
N GLU A 322 -11.72 -22.81 -7.19
CA GLU A 322 -13.12 -22.73 -7.63
C GLU A 322 -13.71 -21.31 -7.50
N LYS A 323 -13.03 -20.41 -6.77
CA LYS A 323 -13.47 -19.02 -6.66
C LYS A 323 -12.71 -18.16 -7.67
N ASP A 324 -13.40 -17.70 -8.71
CA ASP A 324 -12.98 -16.56 -9.54
C ASP A 324 -12.90 -15.28 -8.66
N LEU A 325 -11.90 -15.23 -7.77
CA LEU A 325 -11.67 -14.02 -7.02
C LEU A 325 -11.15 -12.95 -7.98
N PRO A 326 -11.75 -11.76 -8.00
CA PRO A 326 -11.21 -10.68 -8.81
C PRO A 326 -9.76 -10.42 -8.38
N ILE A 327 -8.86 -10.16 -9.34
CA ILE A 327 -7.48 -9.78 -9.06
C ILE A 327 -7.51 -8.49 -8.24
N ILE A 328 -7.44 -8.63 -6.90
CA ILE A 328 -7.58 -7.50 -6.00
C ILE A 328 -6.24 -6.76 -5.89
N GLY A 329 -5.18 -7.39 -6.35
CA GLY A 329 -3.80 -6.88 -6.27
C GLY A 329 -3.32 -6.79 -4.82
N SER A 330 -2.18 -6.16 -4.63
CA SER A 330 -1.48 -6.09 -3.37
C SER A 330 -2.27 -5.41 -2.25
N VAL A 331 -2.24 -5.99 -1.04
CA VAL A 331 -2.85 -5.43 0.18
C VAL A 331 -1.90 -4.52 0.96
N GLY A 332 -0.61 -4.60 0.68
CA GLY A 332 0.42 -3.76 1.27
C GLY A 332 1.58 -3.55 0.30
N GLY A 333 2.42 -2.57 0.57
CA GLY A 333 3.61 -2.35 -0.21
C GLY A 333 4.57 -1.39 0.45
N GLY A 334 5.84 -1.53 0.11
CA GLY A 334 6.91 -0.78 0.72
C GLY A 334 8.12 -0.63 -0.18
N GLY A 335 9.15 -0.02 0.36
CA GLY A 335 10.44 0.14 -0.29
C GLY A 335 11.26 1.27 0.28
N ARG A 336 12.46 1.43 -0.28
CA ARG A 336 13.43 2.46 0.08
C ARG A 336 13.13 3.79 -0.62
N TYR A 337 13.16 4.90 0.14
CA TYR A 337 12.80 6.23 -0.35
C TYR A 337 13.71 7.35 0.20
N ASP A 338 15.01 7.21 0.06
CA ASP A 338 16.03 8.07 0.65
C ASP A 338 15.90 9.58 0.30
N LYS A 339 15.29 9.89 -0.84
CA LYS A 339 15.13 11.27 -1.33
C LYS A 339 13.95 12.05 -0.73
N LEU A 340 13.06 11.42 0.04
CA LEU A 340 11.86 12.10 0.52
C LEU A 340 12.17 13.16 1.57
N ILE A 341 13.05 12.84 2.52
CA ILE A 341 13.46 13.75 3.60
C ILE A 341 14.33 14.88 3.06
N SER A 342 15.10 14.63 1.99
CA SER A 342 15.95 15.64 1.32
C SER A 342 15.16 16.83 0.77
N ARG A 343 13.85 16.73 0.67
CA ARG A 343 12.97 17.85 0.30
C ARG A 343 12.93 18.94 1.37
N PHE A 344 13.15 18.55 2.62
CA PHE A 344 13.13 19.45 3.78
C PHE A 344 14.53 19.71 4.33
N ARG A 345 15.51 18.84 4.01
CA ARG A 345 16.90 18.93 4.46
C ARG A 345 17.85 18.79 3.27
N ARG A 346 19.06 19.33 3.40
CA ARG A 346 20.09 19.19 2.36
C ARG A 346 20.77 17.83 2.34
N ASP A 347 20.72 17.11 3.46
CA ASP A 347 21.39 15.82 3.63
C ASP A 347 20.49 14.68 3.10
N GLU A 348 21.08 13.71 2.45
CA GLU A 348 20.39 12.45 2.14
C GLU A 348 20.26 11.62 3.42
N VAL A 349 19.05 11.13 3.67
CA VAL A 349 18.72 10.33 4.85
C VAL A 349 18.14 9.00 4.39
N GLY A 350 18.84 7.92 4.69
CA GLY A 350 18.35 6.58 4.41
C GLY A 350 16.97 6.36 5.04
N ALA A 351 16.02 5.94 4.24
CA ALA A 351 14.64 5.72 4.66
C ALA A 351 14.01 4.57 3.89
N SER A 352 13.34 3.69 4.61
CA SER A 352 12.56 2.59 4.04
C SER A 352 11.29 2.39 4.85
N GLY A 353 10.20 1.93 4.21
CA GLY A 353 8.93 1.77 4.90
C GLY A 353 8.03 0.75 4.23
N PHE A 354 7.02 0.33 4.98
CA PHE A 354 5.97 -0.60 4.58
C PHE A 354 4.60 -0.05 4.98
N SER A 355 3.63 -0.15 4.11
CA SER A 355 2.25 0.30 4.33
C SER A 355 1.26 -0.80 4.02
N ILE A 356 0.39 -1.12 4.97
CA ILE A 356 -0.76 -2.01 4.78
C ILE A 356 -2.02 -1.15 4.60
N GLY A 357 -2.73 -1.37 3.48
CA GLY A 357 -4.06 -0.82 3.28
C GLY A 357 -5.09 -1.61 4.09
N ILE A 358 -5.32 -1.26 5.36
CA ILE A 358 -6.22 -2.00 6.27
C ILE A 358 -7.63 -2.12 5.68
N SER A 359 -8.18 -1.05 5.12
CA SER A 359 -9.50 -1.10 4.48
C SER A 359 -9.53 -2.08 3.29
N ARG A 360 -8.44 -2.20 2.55
CA ARG A 360 -8.32 -3.13 1.43
C ARG A 360 -8.12 -4.55 1.92
N LEU A 361 -7.24 -4.75 2.90
CA LEU A 361 -7.03 -6.04 3.55
C LEU A 361 -8.36 -6.61 4.09
N CYS A 362 -9.16 -5.78 4.79
CA CYS A 362 -10.51 -6.16 5.22
C CYS A 362 -11.38 -6.67 4.07
N THR A 363 -11.40 -5.94 2.95
CA THR A 363 -12.22 -6.32 1.79
C THR A 363 -11.77 -7.66 1.20
N VAL A 364 -10.46 -7.87 1.06
CA VAL A 364 -9.90 -9.12 0.50
C VAL A 364 -10.17 -10.30 1.43
N MET A 365 -9.94 -10.13 2.73
CA MET A 365 -10.17 -11.20 3.72
C MET A 365 -11.64 -11.62 3.76
N GLN A 366 -12.58 -10.68 3.64
CA GLN A 366 -14.01 -10.97 3.53
C GLN A 366 -14.35 -11.74 2.24
N MET A 367 -13.70 -11.42 1.12
CA MET A 367 -13.91 -12.13 -0.15
C MET A 367 -13.36 -13.56 -0.14
N MET A 368 -12.29 -13.78 0.64
CA MET A 368 -11.70 -15.10 0.82
C MET A 368 -12.44 -15.96 1.86
N ASP A 369 -13.51 -15.45 2.48
CA ASP A 369 -14.22 -16.06 3.61
C ASP A 369 -13.26 -16.48 4.75
N PHE A 370 -12.21 -15.67 4.98
CA PHE A 370 -11.20 -15.96 5.97
C PHE A 370 -11.72 -15.59 7.36
N GLU A 371 -11.84 -16.56 8.25
CA GLU A 371 -12.26 -16.38 9.64
C GLU A 371 -11.10 -15.78 10.46
N ILE A 372 -11.08 -14.44 10.60
CA ILE A 372 -10.04 -13.73 11.38
C ILE A 372 -10.43 -13.57 12.84
N LEU A 373 -11.71 -13.58 13.11
CA LEU A 373 -12.27 -13.23 14.41
C LEU A 373 -13.00 -14.42 15.02
N ASP A 374 -12.86 -14.57 16.32
CA ASP A 374 -13.87 -15.23 17.12
C ASP A 374 -15.24 -14.67 16.75
N GLU A 375 -16.23 -15.53 16.61
CA GLU A 375 -17.60 -15.17 16.19
C GLU A 375 -18.05 -13.87 16.89
N PHE A 376 -18.43 -12.86 16.10
CA PHE A 376 -18.96 -11.62 16.63
C PHE A 376 -20.36 -11.91 17.19
N TYR A 377 -20.42 -12.24 18.46
CA TYR A 377 -21.70 -12.30 19.15
C TYR A 377 -22.23 -10.89 19.38
N GLY A 378 -23.46 -10.66 18.90
CA GLY A 378 -24.23 -9.47 19.26
C GLY A 378 -24.49 -9.40 20.78
N PRO A 379 -25.10 -8.32 21.24
CA PRO A 379 -25.53 -8.26 22.65
C PRO A 379 -26.61 -9.33 22.93
N ILE A 380 -26.65 -9.81 24.14
CA ILE A 380 -27.80 -10.58 24.63
C ILE A 380 -29.01 -9.65 24.60
N LEU A 381 -30.06 -10.04 23.88
CA LEU A 381 -31.29 -9.29 23.82
C LEU A 381 -32.22 -9.74 24.96
N ILE A 382 -32.58 -8.83 25.82
CA ILE A 382 -33.58 -9.04 26.86
C ILE A 382 -34.89 -8.45 26.36
N LEU A 383 -35.85 -9.32 26.11
CA LEU A 383 -37.14 -8.89 25.59
C LEU A 383 -37.99 -8.24 26.70
N ASN A 384 -38.40 -7.00 26.47
CA ASN A 384 -39.33 -6.28 27.34
C ASN A 384 -40.77 -6.77 27.04
N MET A 385 -41.20 -7.82 27.74
CA MET A 385 -42.47 -8.49 27.53
C MET A 385 -43.65 -7.88 28.34
N ASP A 386 -43.32 -7.25 29.45
CA ASP A 386 -44.30 -6.69 30.38
C ASP A 386 -43.79 -5.40 31.03
N LYS A 387 -44.55 -4.32 30.86
CA LYS A 387 -44.18 -2.99 31.39
C LYS A 387 -44.04 -2.94 32.90
N ASP A 388 -44.76 -3.79 33.61
CA ASP A 388 -44.70 -3.82 35.07
C ASP A 388 -43.38 -4.38 35.58
N TYR A 389 -42.64 -5.09 34.74
CA TYR A 389 -41.32 -5.67 35.01
C TYR A 389 -40.16 -4.93 34.31
N GLU A 390 -40.39 -3.78 33.73
CA GLU A 390 -39.38 -3.03 32.97
C GLU A 390 -38.09 -2.81 33.79
N TYR A 391 -38.21 -2.44 35.06
CA TYR A 391 -37.06 -2.30 35.97
C TYR A 391 -36.22 -3.59 36.06
N SER A 392 -36.87 -4.74 36.18
CA SER A 392 -36.19 -6.03 36.31
C SER A 392 -35.42 -6.39 35.05
N TYR A 393 -35.91 -6.04 33.84
CA TYR A 393 -35.20 -6.27 32.59
C TYR A 393 -33.94 -5.41 32.52
N TYR A 394 -34.00 -4.13 32.92
CA TYR A 394 -32.81 -3.30 32.99
C TYR A 394 -31.81 -3.76 34.04
N GLN A 395 -32.29 -4.31 35.18
CA GLN A 395 -31.42 -4.91 36.18
C GLN A 395 -30.68 -6.12 35.66
N MET A 396 -31.36 -7.04 34.95
CA MET A 396 -30.72 -8.18 34.28
C MET A 396 -29.65 -7.72 33.26
N ALA A 397 -29.97 -6.70 32.46
CA ALA A 397 -29.00 -6.14 31.53
C ALA A 397 -27.76 -5.58 32.25
N GLN A 398 -27.95 -4.93 33.39
CA GLN A 398 -26.87 -4.35 34.19
C GLN A 398 -25.98 -5.42 34.80
N GLU A 399 -26.55 -6.50 35.32
CA GLU A 399 -25.80 -7.64 35.85
C GLU A 399 -24.93 -8.30 34.80
N LEU A 400 -25.47 -8.52 33.58
CA LEU A 400 -24.70 -9.02 32.41
C LEU A 400 -23.56 -8.06 32.05
N ARG A 401 -23.83 -6.76 31.93
CA ARG A 401 -22.82 -5.73 31.62
C ARG A 401 -21.71 -5.64 32.66
N ALA A 402 -22.07 -5.76 33.95
CA ALA A 402 -21.10 -5.79 35.04
C ALA A 402 -20.18 -7.01 34.99
N SER A 403 -20.63 -8.10 34.34
CA SER A 403 -19.86 -9.32 34.06
C SER A 403 -19.11 -9.26 32.70
N GLY A 404 -19.07 -8.09 32.05
CA GLY A 404 -18.40 -7.92 30.74
C GLY A 404 -19.20 -8.44 29.55
N ILE A 405 -20.44 -8.87 29.73
CA ILE A 405 -21.30 -9.41 28.69
C ILE A 405 -22.14 -8.27 28.07
N LYS A 406 -22.10 -8.14 26.76
CA LYS A 406 -22.94 -7.14 26.06
C LYS A 406 -24.41 -7.54 26.20
N ALA A 407 -25.27 -6.61 26.66
CA ALA A 407 -26.70 -6.84 26.80
C ALA A 407 -27.49 -5.56 26.49
N GLU A 408 -28.68 -5.73 25.87
CA GLU A 408 -29.63 -4.66 25.59
C GLU A 408 -31.06 -5.13 25.93
N VAL A 409 -31.93 -4.13 26.26
CA VAL A 409 -33.33 -4.38 26.57
C VAL A 409 -34.19 -3.85 25.46
#